data_fc9534626f7c360c6c3bd0762bc8cfd3
#
_entry.id   fc9534626f7c360c6c3bd0762bc8cfd3
#
_cell.length_a   1.000
_cell.length_b   1.000
_cell.length_c   1.000
_cell.angle_alpha   90.00
_cell.angle_beta   90.00
_cell.angle_gamma   90.00
#
_symmetry.space_group_name_H-M   'P 1'
#
loop_
_entity.id
_entity.type
_entity.pdbx_description
1 polymer ?
#
loop_
_entity_poly.entity_id
_entity_poly.type
_entity_poly.pdbx_seq_one_letter_code
_entity_poly.pdbx_strand_id
1 'polypeptide(L)'
;MRKNFQDVGFYPQPVLIVGTYDEHGVPDAMNVGWAGLVGSKYVELNISRGHKTTENIFQKGAFTASFADRAHLVQADYVGLVSGHTRPDKIAAAGLHPMKSEFVDAPLFEEFPLTLECRVAEITDGPGGVRIIGEVVNMSADEAILGDDGLVDADRAEFLSFDRVRRVYRLLGGVVGTAYQDGKRLMEYY
;
A
#
# COMPACT_ATOMS: atom_id res chain seq x y z
N MET A 1 3.82 20.47 28.43
CA MET A 1 4.68 21.38 27.61
C MET A 1 4.79 20.82 26.20
N ARG A 2 4.53 21.63 25.14
CA ARG A 2 4.67 21.22 23.73
C ARG A 2 6.03 21.62 23.20
N LYS A 3 6.60 20.80 22.29
CA LYS A 3 7.81 21.11 21.52
C LYS A 3 7.45 21.23 20.04
N ASN A 4 8.11 22.12 19.33
CA ASN A 4 7.96 22.30 17.89
C ASN A 4 9.03 21.48 17.15
N PHE A 5 8.64 20.88 16.02
CA PHE A 5 9.51 20.09 15.15
C PHE A 5 9.41 20.63 13.72
N GLN A 6 10.51 20.57 12.99
CA GLN A 6 10.53 20.90 11.56
C GLN A 6 10.28 19.65 10.69
N ASP A 7 10.69 18.48 11.20
CA ASP A 7 10.40 17.21 10.52
C ASP A 7 8.95 16.81 10.69
N VAL A 8 8.29 16.50 9.58
CA VAL A 8 6.88 16.12 9.56
C VAL A 8 6.77 14.60 9.77
N GLY A 9 6.07 14.23 10.84
CA GLY A 9 5.60 12.85 11.07
C GLY A 9 4.12 12.72 10.70
N PHE A 10 3.75 11.59 10.10
CA PHE A 10 2.36 11.22 9.83
C PHE A 10 2.14 9.78 10.28
N TYR A 11 1.12 9.54 11.10
CA TYR A 11 0.88 8.23 11.74
C TYR A 11 -0.61 7.85 11.71
N PRO A 12 -0.95 6.60 11.38
CA PRO A 12 -0.07 5.59 10.78
C PRO A 12 0.22 5.91 9.31
N GLN A 13 1.43 5.64 8.82
CA GLN A 13 1.75 5.74 7.39
C GLN A 13 1.78 4.33 6.80
N PRO A 14 1.00 4.02 5.76
CA PRO A 14 0.93 2.68 5.21
C PRO A 14 2.26 2.27 4.56
N VAL A 15 2.47 0.97 4.45
CA VAL A 15 3.54 0.36 3.67
C VAL A 15 2.87 -0.45 2.56
N LEU A 16 2.71 0.17 1.40
CA LEU A 16 2.06 -0.47 0.24
C LEU A 16 3.11 -0.92 -0.77
N ILE A 17 2.95 -2.13 -1.26
CA ILE A 17 3.72 -2.67 -2.37
C ILE A 17 2.88 -2.51 -3.63
N VAL A 18 3.28 -1.55 -4.46
CA VAL A 18 2.59 -1.24 -5.72
C VAL A 18 3.16 -2.11 -6.82
N GLY A 19 2.35 -3.04 -7.33
CA GLY A 19 2.68 -3.96 -8.41
C GLY A 19 2.21 -3.45 -9.77
N THR A 20 3.05 -3.60 -10.78
CA THR A 20 2.77 -3.19 -12.17
C THR A 20 3.40 -4.13 -13.16
N TYR A 21 2.86 -4.21 -14.39
CA TYR A 21 3.57 -4.79 -15.53
C TYR A 21 4.16 -3.70 -16.41
N ASP A 22 5.33 -3.95 -16.99
CA ASP A 22 5.86 -3.14 -18.07
C ASP A 22 5.16 -3.44 -19.41
N GLU A 23 5.59 -2.80 -20.49
CA GLU A 23 5.04 -3.01 -21.85
C GLU A 23 5.17 -4.45 -22.35
N HIS A 24 6.17 -5.18 -21.86
CA HIS A 24 6.44 -6.58 -22.21
C HIS A 24 5.78 -7.59 -21.24
N GLY A 25 5.04 -7.12 -20.24
CA GLY A 25 4.41 -7.97 -19.22
C GLY A 25 5.39 -8.44 -18.13
N VAL A 26 6.55 -7.79 -18.00
CA VAL A 26 7.49 -8.08 -16.92
C VAL A 26 6.99 -7.41 -15.62
N PRO A 27 6.87 -8.17 -14.51
CA PRO A 27 6.40 -7.62 -13.25
C PRO A 27 7.44 -6.71 -12.59
N ASP A 28 6.98 -5.59 -12.05
CA ASP A 28 7.73 -4.68 -11.18
C ASP A 28 6.94 -4.39 -9.92
N ALA A 29 7.63 -4.09 -8.83
CA ALA A 29 7.02 -3.67 -7.57
C ALA A 29 7.83 -2.57 -6.90
N MET A 30 7.15 -1.67 -6.20
CA MET A 30 7.77 -0.60 -5.44
C MET A 30 7.07 -0.41 -4.10
N ASN A 31 7.82 -0.17 -3.03
CA ASN A 31 7.26 0.25 -1.74
C ASN A 31 6.83 1.72 -1.81
N VAL A 32 5.57 1.99 -1.49
CA VAL A 32 4.97 3.34 -1.50
C VAL A 32 4.37 3.64 -0.13
N GLY A 33 4.94 4.64 0.55
CA GLY A 33 4.42 5.14 1.81
C GLY A 33 3.56 6.39 1.67
N TRP A 34 3.66 7.11 0.55
CA TRP A 34 2.83 8.30 0.28
C TRP A 34 1.57 7.89 -0.46
N ALA A 35 0.66 7.25 0.27
CA ALA A 35 -0.59 6.72 -0.24
C ALA A 35 -1.69 6.80 0.81
N GLY A 36 -2.93 6.74 0.35
CA GLY A 36 -4.10 6.71 1.23
C GLY A 36 -5.40 6.46 0.50
N LEU A 37 -6.44 6.12 1.27
CA LEU A 37 -7.80 5.95 0.74
C LEU A 37 -8.44 7.33 0.54
N VAL A 38 -9.02 7.56 -0.63
CA VAL A 38 -9.80 8.77 -0.98
C VAL A 38 -11.25 8.38 -1.20
N GLY A 39 -12.13 8.85 -0.33
CA GLY A 39 -13.53 8.39 -0.33
C GLY A 39 -13.62 6.89 0.02
N SER A 40 -14.57 6.18 -0.60
CA SER A 40 -14.85 4.76 -0.25
C SER A 40 -14.26 3.73 -1.21
N LYS A 41 -13.75 4.17 -2.39
CA LYS A 41 -13.36 3.27 -3.48
C LYS A 41 -12.09 3.68 -4.21
N TYR A 42 -11.40 4.72 -3.77
CA TYR A 42 -10.24 5.22 -4.48
C TYR A 42 -9.00 5.20 -3.59
N VAL A 43 -7.88 4.85 -4.17
CA VAL A 43 -6.56 4.94 -3.57
C VAL A 43 -5.76 6.03 -4.27
N GLU A 44 -5.18 6.92 -3.50
CA GLU A 44 -4.23 7.91 -3.98
C GLU A 44 -2.81 7.42 -3.75
N LEU A 45 -1.97 7.54 -4.78
CA LEU A 45 -0.53 7.40 -4.71
C LEU A 45 0.12 8.73 -5.06
N ASN A 46 1.15 9.14 -4.31
CA ASN A 46 1.99 10.28 -4.65
C ASN A 46 3.42 9.79 -4.84
N ILE A 47 3.87 9.67 -6.08
CA ILE A 47 5.13 9.00 -6.45
C ILE A 47 5.92 9.83 -7.46
N SER A 48 7.25 9.65 -7.48
CA SER A 48 8.12 10.34 -8.44
C SER A 48 7.90 9.84 -9.88
N ARG A 49 7.95 10.76 -10.86
CA ARG A 49 7.87 10.42 -12.28
C ARG A 49 8.97 9.47 -12.76
N GLY A 50 10.14 9.52 -12.12
CA GLY A 50 11.31 8.74 -12.55
C GLY A 50 11.32 7.29 -12.08
N HIS A 51 10.28 6.81 -11.40
CA HIS A 51 10.19 5.40 -11.02
C HIS A 51 9.69 4.53 -12.19
N LYS A 52 10.25 3.32 -12.33
CA LYS A 52 9.77 2.33 -13.31
C LYS A 52 8.29 2.02 -13.11
N THR A 53 7.86 1.89 -11.86
CA THR A 53 6.45 1.69 -11.50
C THR A 53 5.55 2.81 -12.02
N THR A 54 6.00 4.09 -11.96
CA THR A 54 5.23 5.22 -12.50
C THR A 54 5.08 5.14 -14.02
N GLU A 55 6.17 4.83 -14.72
CA GLU A 55 6.17 4.59 -16.15
C GLU A 55 5.20 3.48 -16.55
N ASN A 56 5.25 2.36 -15.86
CA ASN A 56 4.37 1.22 -16.07
C ASN A 56 2.89 1.59 -15.86
N ILE A 57 2.57 2.35 -14.80
CA ILE A 57 1.20 2.82 -14.55
C ILE A 57 0.70 3.71 -15.69
N PHE A 58 1.55 4.59 -16.23
CA PHE A 58 1.17 5.43 -17.38
C PHE A 58 0.87 4.63 -18.63
N GLN A 59 1.59 3.53 -18.85
CA GLN A 59 1.40 2.65 -20.01
C GLN A 59 0.19 1.74 -19.87
N LYS A 60 0.02 1.14 -18.69
CA LYS A 60 -0.99 0.08 -18.45
C LYS A 60 -2.33 0.61 -17.91
N GLY A 61 -2.34 1.79 -17.31
CA GLY A 61 -3.54 2.34 -16.68
C GLY A 61 -4.07 1.49 -15.49
N ALA A 62 -3.21 0.67 -14.91
CA ALA A 62 -3.56 -0.24 -13.83
C ALA A 62 -2.39 -0.48 -12.88
N PHE A 63 -2.70 -0.82 -11.63
CA PHE A 63 -1.74 -1.25 -10.62
C PHE A 63 -2.42 -2.07 -9.54
N THR A 64 -1.65 -2.83 -8.78
CA THR A 64 -2.07 -3.40 -7.51
C THR A 64 -1.42 -2.65 -6.36
N ALA A 65 -2.06 -2.65 -5.20
CA ALA A 65 -1.51 -2.09 -3.97
C ALA A 65 -1.71 -3.09 -2.84
N SER A 66 -0.66 -3.84 -2.54
CA SER A 66 -0.66 -4.88 -1.50
C SER A 66 -0.16 -4.29 -0.18
N PHE A 67 -0.77 -4.69 0.93
CA PHE A 67 -0.32 -4.29 2.27
C PHE A 67 0.83 -5.18 2.71
N ALA A 68 1.96 -4.57 3.02
CA ALA A 68 3.10 -5.29 3.57
C ALA A 68 2.81 -5.73 5.01
N ASP A 69 3.21 -6.94 5.34
CA ASP A 69 3.09 -7.54 6.66
C ASP A 69 4.45 -7.75 7.33
N ARG A 70 4.42 -8.21 8.57
CA ARG A 70 5.63 -8.51 9.35
C ARG A 70 6.46 -9.64 8.75
N ALA A 71 5.82 -10.67 8.19
CA ALA A 71 6.50 -11.86 7.68
C ALA A 71 7.37 -11.52 6.45
N HIS A 72 6.91 -10.56 5.63
CA HIS A 72 7.55 -10.18 4.38
C HIS A 72 8.19 -8.79 4.41
N LEU A 73 8.55 -8.29 5.59
CA LEU A 73 9.16 -6.97 5.79
C LEU A 73 10.43 -6.79 4.93
N VAL A 74 11.29 -7.81 4.87
CA VAL A 74 12.56 -7.74 4.13
C VAL A 74 12.31 -7.58 2.63
N GLN A 75 11.37 -8.33 2.08
CA GLN A 75 10.97 -8.24 0.68
C GLN A 75 10.36 -6.86 0.36
N ALA A 76 9.46 -6.41 1.24
CA ALA A 76 8.80 -5.11 1.12
C ALA A 76 9.78 -3.94 1.15
N ASP A 77 10.78 -3.98 2.03
CA ASP A 77 11.83 -2.96 2.11
C ASP A 77 12.74 -3.01 0.88
N TYR A 78 13.17 -4.22 0.48
CA TYR A 78 14.08 -4.42 -0.65
C TYR A 78 13.51 -3.84 -1.96
N VAL A 79 12.23 -4.09 -2.29
CA VAL A 79 11.64 -3.55 -3.53
C VAL A 79 11.49 -2.04 -3.53
N GLY A 80 11.57 -1.40 -2.36
CA GLY A 80 11.66 0.05 -2.21
C GLY A 80 13.07 0.62 -2.36
N LEU A 81 14.10 -0.19 -2.10
CA LEU A 81 15.50 0.24 -2.16
C LEU A 81 16.09 0.18 -3.57
N VAL A 82 15.59 -0.71 -4.43
CA VAL A 82 16.15 -0.95 -5.76
C VAL A 82 15.19 -0.53 -6.86
N SER A 83 15.73 0.07 -7.93
CA SER A 83 14.95 0.49 -9.09
C SER A 83 14.84 -0.63 -10.10
N GLY A 84 13.63 -0.86 -10.67
CA GLY A 84 13.41 -1.76 -11.79
C GLY A 84 14.16 -1.37 -13.07
N HIS A 85 14.56 -0.10 -13.21
CA HIS A 85 15.41 0.34 -14.32
C HIS A 85 16.83 -0.23 -14.25
N THR A 86 17.37 -0.40 -13.04
CA THR A 86 18.76 -0.87 -12.84
C THR A 86 18.81 -2.35 -12.45
N ARG A 87 17.70 -2.89 -11.94
CA ARG A 87 17.57 -4.26 -11.46
C ARG A 87 16.30 -4.90 -12.00
N PRO A 88 16.26 -5.32 -13.29
CA PRO A 88 15.07 -5.93 -13.90
C PRO A 88 14.62 -7.21 -13.23
N ASP A 89 15.54 -7.94 -12.59
CA ASP A 89 15.31 -9.19 -11.87
C ASP A 89 14.92 -8.98 -10.39
N LYS A 90 14.62 -7.74 -9.96
CA LYS A 90 14.42 -7.44 -8.53
C LYS A 90 13.29 -8.24 -7.87
N ILE A 91 12.25 -8.60 -8.62
CA ILE A 91 11.13 -9.40 -8.10
C ILE A 91 11.62 -10.79 -7.70
N ALA A 92 12.33 -11.47 -8.62
CA ALA A 92 12.94 -12.77 -8.34
C ALA A 92 14.02 -12.67 -7.24
N ALA A 93 14.83 -11.61 -7.25
CA ALA A 93 15.85 -11.36 -6.23
C ALA A 93 15.26 -11.10 -4.84
N ALA A 94 14.04 -10.55 -4.76
CA ALA A 94 13.28 -10.40 -3.52
C ALA A 94 12.65 -11.72 -3.05
N GLY A 95 12.61 -12.75 -3.90
CA GLY A 95 11.87 -13.97 -3.63
C GLY A 95 10.36 -13.78 -3.67
N LEU A 96 9.87 -12.82 -4.47
CA LEU A 96 8.44 -12.56 -4.66
C LEU A 96 7.92 -13.39 -5.85
N HIS A 97 6.69 -13.91 -5.70
CA HIS A 97 6.01 -14.73 -6.70
C HIS A 97 4.82 -13.96 -7.30
N PRO A 98 4.98 -13.40 -8.51
CA PRO A 98 3.90 -12.64 -9.14
C PRO A 98 2.82 -13.57 -9.68
N MET A 99 1.56 -13.25 -9.36
CA MET A 99 0.35 -13.83 -9.92
C MET A 99 -0.36 -12.81 -10.80
N LYS A 100 -1.04 -13.28 -11.83
CA LYS A 100 -1.84 -12.41 -12.69
C LYS A 100 -3.16 -12.05 -12.02
N SER A 101 -3.50 -10.76 -11.94
CA SER A 101 -4.83 -10.33 -11.57
C SER A 101 -5.87 -10.73 -12.62
N GLU A 102 -7.07 -11.12 -12.18
CA GLU A 102 -8.23 -11.34 -13.06
C GLU A 102 -8.99 -10.03 -13.35
N PHE A 103 -8.75 -8.96 -12.59
CA PHE A 103 -9.53 -7.73 -12.63
C PHE A 103 -8.80 -6.58 -13.33
N VAL A 104 -7.46 -6.57 -13.30
CA VAL A 104 -6.62 -5.50 -13.85
C VAL A 104 -5.35 -6.05 -14.50
N ASP A 105 -4.76 -5.28 -15.44
CA ASP A 105 -3.47 -5.65 -16.07
C ASP A 105 -2.29 -5.27 -15.16
N ALA A 106 -2.24 -5.91 -13.98
CA ALA A 106 -1.18 -5.74 -13.01
C ALA A 106 -0.97 -7.03 -12.20
N PRO A 107 0.24 -7.28 -11.64
CA PRO A 107 0.52 -8.48 -10.85
C PRO A 107 0.05 -8.31 -9.40
N LEU A 108 -0.47 -9.40 -8.79
CA LEU A 108 -0.45 -9.62 -7.35
C LEU A 108 0.86 -10.33 -6.97
N PHE A 109 1.16 -10.39 -5.68
CA PHE A 109 2.28 -11.17 -5.14
C PHE A 109 1.78 -12.08 -4.04
N GLU A 110 2.11 -13.38 -4.14
CA GLU A 110 1.62 -14.43 -3.21
C GLU A 110 1.92 -14.12 -1.74
N GLU A 111 3.01 -13.39 -1.49
CA GLU A 111 3.51 -13.11 -0.16
C GLU A 111 2.67 -12.07 0.61
N PHE A 112 1.92 -11.20 -0.09
CA PHE A 112 1.20 -10.13 0.59
C PHE A 112 -0.29 -10.48 0.76
N PRO A 113 -0.75 -10.60 2.01
CA PRO A 113 -2.04 -11.23 2.30
C PRO A 113 -3.27 -10.39 1.99
N LEU A 114 -3.11 -9.10 1.70
CA LEU A 114 -4.20 -8.18 1.32
C LEU A 114 -3.77 -7.32 0.15
N THR A 115 -4.55 -7.32 -0.93
CA THR A 115 -4.24 -6.57 -2.14
C THR A 115 -5.48 -5.83 -2.67
N LEU A 116 -5.29 -4.55 -2.99
CA LEU A 116 -6.24 -3.73 -3.76
C LEU A 116 -5.84 -3.79 -5.23
N GLU A 117 -6.80 -4.09 -6.10
CA GLU A 117 -6.62 -4.15 -7.55
C GLU A 117 -7.25 -2.91 -8.17
N CYS A 118 -6.43 -2.06 -8.79
CA CYS A 118 -6.79 -0.69 -9.10
C CYS A 118 -6.70 -0.39 -10.60
N ARG A 119 -7.73 0.29 -11.13
CA ARG A 119 -7.70 0.93 -12.44
C ARG A 119 -7.46 2.42 -12.26
N VAL A 120 -6.54 2.98 -13.04
CA VAL A 120 -6.24 4.42 -12.98
C VAL A 120 -7.48 5.22 -13.39
N ALA A 121 -7.91 6.12 -12.51
CA ALA A 121 -9.01 7.05 -12.75
C ALA A 121 -8.51 8.45 -13.11
N GLU A 122 -7.40 8.89 -12.50
CA GLU A 122 -6.84 10.22 -12.73
C GLU A 122 -5.34 10.22 -12.50
N ILE A 123 -4.62 11.01 -13.30
CA ILE A 123 -3.20 11.32 -13.10
C ILE A 123 -3.02 12.83 -13.23
N THR A 124 -2.44 13.44 -12.19
CA THR A 124 -2.13 14.87 -12.16
C THR A 124 -0.74 15.13 -11.60
N ASP A 125 -0.20 16.33 -11.84
CA ASP A 125 1.02 16.75 -11.18
C ASP A 125 0.79 17.02 -9.70
N GLY A 126 1.72 16.57 -8.86
CA GLY A 126 1.70 16.74 -7.42
C GLY A 126 3.01 17.34 -6.88
N PRO A 127 3.04 17.79 -5.62
CA PRO A 127 4.20 18.43 -5.02
C PRO A 127 5.47 17.58 -5.00
N GLY A 128 5.35 16.26 -4.99
CA GLY A 128 6.47 15.31 -4.93
C GLY A 128 6.70 14.51 -6.21
N GLY A 129 5.95 14.80 -7.27
CA GLY A 129 5.98 14.02 -8.51
C GLY A 129 4.63 13.99 -9.19
N VAL A 130 4.02 12.81 -9.26
CA VAL A 130 2.65 12.64 -9.80
C VAL A 130 1.73 12.10 -8.72
N ARG A 131 0.52 12.63 -8.75
CA ARG A 131 -0.63 12.15 -8.00
C ARG A 131 -1.42 11.22 -8.92
N ILE A 132 -1.57 9.98 -8.50
CA ILE A 132 -2.33 8.95 -9.22
C ILE A 132 -3.51 8.53 -8.36
N ILE A 133 -4.71 8.61 -8.92
CA ILE A 133 -5.93 8.09 -8.30
C ILE A 133 -6.30 6.79 -9.01
N GLY A 134 -6.35 5.70 -8.26
CA GLY A 134 -6.84 4.40 -8.73
C GLY A 134 -8.20 4.08 -8.15
N GLU A 135 -9.16 3.71 -8.99
CA GLU A 135 -10.41 3.08 -8.55
C GLU A 135 -10.12 1.65 -8.13
N VAL A 136 -10.45 1.31 -6.90
CA VAL A 136 -10.38 -0.08 -6.40
C VAL A 136 -11.53 -0.86 -7.02
N VAL A 137 -11.21 -1.72 -7.98
CA VAL A 137 -12.19 -2.58 -8.68
C VAL A 137 -12.35 -3.94 -8.01
N ASN A 138 -11.35 -4.37 -7.25
CA ASN A 138 -11.39 -5.55 -6.41
C ASN A 138 -10.45 -5.41 -5.21
N MET A 139 -10.77 -6.10 -4.13
CA MET A 139 -9.90 -6.30 -2.97
C MET A 139 -9.89 -7.79 -2.65
N SER A 140 -8.73 -8.41 -2.66
CA SER A 140 -8.53 -9.80 -2.31
C SER A 140 -7.73 -9.93 -1.02
N ALA A 141 -8.09 -10.90 -0.20
CA ALA A 141 -7.44 -11.18 1.07
C ALA A 141 -7.23 -12.69 1.24
N ASP A 142 -6.12 -13.05 1.85
CA ASP A 142 -5.85 -14.42 2.29
C ASP A 142 -6.85 -14.84 3.39
N GLU A 143 -7.37 -16.06 3.31
CA GLU A 143 -8.25 -16.60 4.36
C GLU A 143 -7.59 -16.58 5.74
N ALA A 144 -6.26 -16.74 5.81
CA ALA A 144 -5.49 -16.76 7.05
C ALA A 144 -5.57 -15.44 7.86
N ILE A 145 -5.85 -14.31 7.20
CA ILE A 145 -5.99 -13.01 7.87
C ILE A 145 -7.46 -12.62 8.14
N LEU A 146 -8.40 -13.50 7.85
CA LEU A 146 -9.81 -13.24 8.14
C LEU A 146 -10.16 -13.61 9.58
N GLY A 147 -10.97 -12.76 10.20
CA GLY A 147 -11.61 -13.05 11.48
C GLY A 147 -12.73 -14.09 11.33
N ASP A 148 -13.29 -14.51 12.45
CA ASP A 148 -14.37 -15.49 12.50
C ASP A 148 -15.68 -14.94 11.85
N ASP A 149 -15.76 -13.63 11.69
CA ASP A 149 -16.84 -12.91 10.99
C ASP A 149 -16.60 -12.77 9.47
N GLY A 150 -15.51 -13.31 8.95
CA GLY A 150 -15.13 -13.26 7.55
C GLY A 150 -14.55 -11.90 7.09
N LEU A 151 -14.30 -10.97 8.02
CA LEU A 151 -13.66 -9.69 7.71
C LEU A 151 -12.15 -9.76 7.97
N VAL A 152 -11.41 -8.86 7.31
CA VAL A 152 -9.95 -8.75 7.53
C VAL A 152 -9.67 -8.37 8.99
N ASP A 153 -8.88 -9.19 9.66
CA ASP A 153 -8.38 -8.96 11.02
C ASP A 153 -6.96 -8.39 10.96
N ALA A 154 -6.82 -7.12 11.30
CA ALA A 154 -5.54 -6.43 11.23
C ALA A 154 -4.51 -6.97 12.24
N ASP A 155 -4.94 -7.57 13.36
CA ASP A 155 -4.05 -8.19 14.33
C ASP A 155 -3.49 -9.52 13.78
N ARG A 156 -4.31 -10.32 13.06
CA ARG A 156 -3.86 -11.54 12.37
C ARG A 156 -2.94 -11.21 11.18
N ALA A 157 -3.24 -10.14 10.47
CA ALA A 157 -2.48 -9.73 9.29
C ALA A 157 -1.11 -9.12 9.62
N GLU A 158 -0.90 -8.62 10.83
CA GLU A 158 0.34 -7.96 11.27
C GLU A 158 0.85 -6.89 10.28
N PHE A 159 -0.05 -6.05 9.76
CA PHE A 159 0.30 -5.01 8.78
C PHE A 159 1.33 -4.04 9.31
N LEU A 160 2.25 -3.65 8.42
CA LEU A 160 3.30 -2.69 8.72
C LEU A 160 2.80 -1.25 8.61
N SER A 161 3.30 -0.41 9.50
CA SER A 161 3.23 1.05 9.42
C SER A 161 4.64 1.63 9.42
N PHE A 162 4.90 2.63 8.58
CA PHE A 162 6.19 3.30 8.49
C PHE A 162 6.25 4.51 9.42
N ASP A 163 7.22 4.51 10.33
CA ASP A 163 7.59 5.68 11.13
C ASP A 163 8.71 6.45 10.42
N ARG A 164 8.34 7.44 9.63
CA ARG A 164 9.27 8.25 8.85
C ARG A 164 10.30 8.99 9.71
N VAL A 165 9.90 9.46 10.89
CA VAL A 165 10.78 10.26 11.76
C VAL A 165 11.90 9.41 12.34
N ARG A 166 11.57 8.16 12.73
CA ARG A 166 12.53 7.22 13.29
C ARG A 166 13.15 6.29 12.24
N ARG A 167 12.60 6.27 11.01
CA ARG A 167 13.01 5.36 9.93
C ARG A 167 12.92 3.90 10.34
N VAL A 168 11.77 3.51 10.92
CA VAL A 168 11.50 2.14 11.36
C VAL A 168 10.10 1.72 10.91
N TYR A 169 9.90 0.42 10.83
CA TYR A 169 8.59 -0.17 10.66
C TYR A 169 7.98 -0.52 12.02
N ARG A 170 6.65 -0.40 12.13
CA ARG A 170 5.86 -0.73 13.33
C ARG A 170 4.69 -1.58 12.92
N LEU A 171 4.20 -2.39 13.85
CA LEU A 171 2.88 -3.00 13.74
C LEU A 171 1.81 -2.02 14.22
N LEU A 172 0.58 -2.22 13.75
CA LEU A 172 -0.60 -1.59 14.35
C LEU A 172 -0.80 -2.18 15.75
N GLY A 173 -1.30 -1.36 16.67
CA GLY A 173 -1.69 -1.85 18.01
C GLY A 173 -3.04 -2.54 17.98
N GLY A 174 -3.36 -3.28 19.06
CA GLY A 174 -4.66 -3.92 19.22
C GLY A 174 -5.81 -2.92 19.37
N VAL A 175 -7.04 -3.42 19.27
CA VAL A 175 -8.28 -2.63 19.40
C VAL A 175 -8.35 -1.95 20.75
N VAL A 176 -8.60 -0.63 20.76
CA VAL A 176 -8.70 0.20 21.96
C VAL A 176 -10.08 0.83 22.16
N GLY A 177 -11.00 0.64 21.22
CA GLY A 177 -12.35 1.20 21.30
C GLY A 177 -13.18 0.92 20.05
N THR A 178 -14.46 1.29 20.09
CA THR A 178 -15.40 1.08 18.99
C THR A 178 -15.76 2.40 18.32
N ALA A 179 -15.42 2.53 17.05
CA ALA A 179 -15.72 3.71 16.25
C ALA A 179 -17.24 3.97 16.21
N TYR A 180 -17.62 5.25 16.24
CA TYR A 180 -19.01 5.71 16.24
C TYR A 180 -19.85 5.30 17.45
N GLN A 181 -19.28 4.59 18.46
CA GLN A 181 -19.95 4.18 19.68
C GLN A 181 -19.38 4.89 20.92
N ASP A 182 -18.07 4.87 21.10
CA ASP A 182 -17.47 5.37 22.33
C ASP A 182 -17.68 6.87 22.52
N GLY A 183 -17.75 7.65 21.43
CA GLY A 183 -18.07 9.07 21.48
C GLY A 183 -19.51 9.40 21.90
N LYS A 184 -20.44 8.44 21.84
CA LYS A 184 -21.85 8.67 22.24
C LYS A 184 -22.00 9.01 23.73
N ARG A 185 -21.04 8.61 24.56
CA ARG A 185 -21.01 8.98 25.98
C ARG A 185 -21.04 10.50 26.23
N LEU A 186 -20.57 11.29 25.27
CA LEU A 186 -20.61 12.76 25.35
C LEU A 186 -21.91 13.35 24.83
N MET A 187 -22.72 12.58 24.09
CA MET A 187 -24.01 13.05 23.55
C MET A 187 -25.15 12.96 24.56
N GLU A 188 -25.01 12.18 25.65
CA GLU A 188 -26.01 12.01 26.71
C GLU A 188 -26.12 13.27 27.62
N TYR A 189 -25.25 14.27 27.42
CA TYR A 189 -25.23 15.53 28.20
C TYR A 189 -25.76 16.75 27.41
N TYR A 190 -26.35 16.51 26.24
CA TYR A 190 -27.05 17.50 25.42
C TYR A 190 -28.50 17.03 25.16
#